data_ff94754574953c9822aefe271e18487e
#
_entry.id   ff94754574953c9822aefe271e18487e
#
_cell.length_a   1.000
_cell.length_b   1.000
_cell.length_c   1.000
_cell.angle_alpha   90.00
_cell.angle_beta   90.00
_cell.angle_gamma   90.00
#
_symmetry.space_group_name_H-M   'P 1'
#
loop_
_entity.id
_entity.type
_entity.pdbx_description
1 polymer ?
#
loop_
_entity_poly.entity_id
_entity_poly.type
_entity_poly.pdbx_seq_one_letter_code
_entity_poly.pdbx_strand_id
1 'polypeptide(L)'
;MPPRGYTVATAGVARGRLQWNRAARWRPFGTAHSESTAEKARALVIPLAKRDDLAPLDLTIDGADEADRKLNLIKGAGGALLREKIVAASSQRMIVIADRSKLVPRLGRFPLSIEVLAFGQKM
;
A
#
# COMPACT_ATOMS: atom_id res chain seq x y z
N MET A 1 -3.82 14.42 22.40
CA MET A 1 -3.58 14.87 21.03
C MET A 1 -2.45 14.01 20.48
N PRO A 2 -2.64 13.17 19.47
CA PRO A 2 -1.56 12.38 18.92
C PRO A 2 -0.51 13.32 18.34
N PRO A 3 0.79 12.96 18.39
CA PRO A 3 1.85 13.79 17.84
C PRO A 3 1.59 13.98 16.34
N ARG A 4 1.80 15.19 15.85
CA ARG A 4 1.77 15.49 14.41
C ARG A 4 2.91 14.71 13.72
N GLY A 5 2.63 13.50 13.29
CA GLY A 5 3.51 12.67 12.50
C GLY A 5 2.80 12.33 11.19
N TYR A 6 3.54 12.27 10.11
CA TYR A 6 2.97 11.80 8.85
C TYR A 6 2.66 10.32 8.96
N THR A 7 1.46 9.93 8.61
CA THR A 7 1.03 8.53 8.58
C THR A 7 1.28 7.98 7.18
N VAL A 8 2.12 6.98 7.08
CA VAL A 8 2.46 6.34 5.81
C VAL A 8 1.96 4.91 5.83
N ALA A 9 1.18 4.55 4.84
CA ALA A 9 0.83 3.16 4.58
C ALA A 9 1.67 2.64 3.41
N THR A 10 2.27 1.48 3.57
CA THR A 10 3.01 0.83 2.48
C THR A 10 2.34 -0.47 2.10
N ALA A 11 1.99 -0.58 0.84
CA ALA A 11 1.57 -1.80 0.20
C ALA A 11 2.78 -2.42 -0.51
N GLY A 12 3.08 -3.66 -0.20
CA GLY A 12 4.05 -4.45 -0.94
C GLY A 12 5.44 -3.82 -1.06
N VAL A 13 6.30 -4.08 -0.12
CA VAL A 13 7.72 -3.77 -0.29
C VAL A 13 8.28 -4.70 -1.37
N ALA A 14 8.43 -4.20 -2.59
CA ALA A 14 9.35 -4.80 -3.54
C ALA A 14 10.68 -5.06 -2.81
N ARG A 15 11.43 -6.10 -3.18
CA ARG A 15 12.65 -6.62 -2.52
C ARG A 15 13.78 -5.60 -2.35
N GLY A 16 13.47 -4.36 -1.94
CA GLY A 16 14.40 -3.29 -1.66
C GLY A 16 14.51 -3.03 -0.16
N ARG A 17 15.71 -2.69 0.32
CA ARG A 17 15.92 -2.31 1.71
C ARG A 17 15.14 -1.05 2.02
N LEU A 18 14.11 -1.15 2.84
CA LEU A 18 13.58 0.00 3.55
C LEU A 18 14.67 0.49 4.50
N GLN A 19 15.37 1.55 4.14
CA GLN A 19 16.28 2.23 5.06
C GLN A 19 15.48 3.20 5.91
N TRP A 20 15.22 2.82 7.14
CA TRP A 20 14.64 3.69 8.14
C TRP A 20 15.75 4.58 8.74
N ASN A 21 15.68 5.88 8.51
CA ASN A 21 16.62 6.81 9.11
C ASN A 21 16.14 7.20 10.51
N ARG A 22 16.72 6.57 11.55
CA ARG A 22 16.41 6.88 12.95
C ARG A 22 16.79 8.31 13.37
N ALA A 23 17.64 8.97 12.60
CA ALA A 23 18.06 10.36 12.86
C ALA A 23 17.07 11.39 12.29
N ALA A 24 16.10 10.98 11.50
CA ALA A 24 15.09 11.88 10.97
C ALA A 24 14.24 12.48 12.10
N ARG A 25 14.06 13.78 12.05
CA ARG A 25 13.33 14.58 13.05
C ARG A 25 11.82 14.29 13.08
N TRP A 26 11.30 13.57 12.11
CA TRP A 26 9.91 13.14 12.02
C TRP A 26 9.83 11.63 12.21
N ARG A 27 8.85 11.23 13.00
CA ARG A 27 8.60 9.82 13.32
C ARG A 27 7.31 9.40 12.61
N PRO A 28 7.38 8.96 11.35
CA PRO A 28 6.21 8.41 10.72
C PRO A 28 5.84 7.12 11.45
N PHE A 29 4.58 6.90 11.62
CA PHE A 29 4.05 5.60 11.95
C PHE A 29 3.07 5.20 10.85
N GLY A 30 2.85 3.92 10.68
CA GLY A 30 2.14 3.42 9.53
C GLY A 30 1.13 2.35 9.85
N THR A 31 0.36 1.98 8.86
CA THR A 31 -0.42 0.76 8.84
C THR A 31 0.03 -0.10 7.68
N ALA A 32 -0.01 -1.40 7.87
CA ALA A 32 0.32 -2.37 6.82
C ALA A 32 -0.95 -3.12 6.42
N HIS A 33 -1.20 -3.23 5.12
CA HIS A 33 -2.35 -4.00 4.61
C HIS A 33 -2.05 -5.49 4.45
N SER A 34 -0.79 -5.94 4.53
CA SER A 34 -0.42 -7.35 4.52
C SER A 34 0.43 -7.73 5.72
N GLU A 35 0.30 -8.97 6.18
CA GLU A 35 1.09 -9.47 7.31
C GLU A 35 2.59 -9.45 6.98
N SER A 36 2.98 -9.83 5.78
CA SER A 36 4.39 -9.80 5.37
C SER A 36 5.00 -8.39 5.41
N THR A 37 4.21 -7.34 5.13
CA THR A 37 4.65 -5.95 5.27
C THR A 37 4.74 -5.57 6.74
N ALA A 38 3.79 -6.02 7.57
CA ALA A 38 3.81 -5.77 9.01
C ALA A 38 5.04 -6.40 9.68
N GLU A 39 5.37 -7.64 9.33
CA GLU A 39 6.56 -8.33 9.84
C GLU A 39 7.84 -7.58 9.49
N LYS A 40 7.99 -7.14 8.25
CA LYS A 40 9.16 -6.34 7.82
C LYS A 40 9.24 -5.02 8.56
N ALA A 41 8.12 -4.35 8.77
CA ALA A 41 8.08 -3.11 9.52
C ALA A 41 8.49 -3.32 10.99
N ARG A 42 7.98 -4.38 11.63
CA ARG A 42 8.36 -4.75 13.00
C ARG A 42 9.86 -5.04 13.11
N ALA A 43 10.42 -5.80 12.15
CA ALA A 43 11.87 -6.09 12.11
C ALA A 43 12.72 -4.83 11.98
N LEU A 44 12.19 -3.78 11.36
CA LEU A 44 12.84 -2.47 11.23
C LEU A 44 12.48 -1.50 12.36
N VAL A 45 11.72 -1.95 13.36
CA VAL A 45 11.26 -1.12 14.49
C VAL A 45 10.44 0.09 14.00
N ILE A 46 9.67 -0.07 12.92
CA ILE A 46 8.75 0.94 12.43
C ILE A 46 7.45 0.82 13.24
N PRO A 47 6.99 1.89 13.91
CA PRO A 47 5.75 1.86 14.66
C PRO A 47 4.56 1.57 13.73
N LEU A 48 3.76 0.57 14.08
CA LEU A 48 2.52 0.24 13.38
C LEU A 48 1.33 0.49 14.28
N ALA A 49 0.24 0.97 13.69
CA ALA A 49 -1.05 1.09 14.33
C ALA A 49 -2.13 0.38 13.48
N LYS A 50 -3.23 0.02 14.10
CA LYS A 50 -4.39 -0.47 13.35
C LYS A 50 -4.96 0.65 12.50
N ARG A 51 -5.48 0.30 11.30
CA ARG A 51 -6.05 1.28 10.38
C ARG A 51 -7.16 2.11 11.03
N ASP A 52 -8.01 1.47 11.82
CA ASP A 52 -9.18 2.10 12.44
C ASP A 52 -8.82 3.09 13.56
N ASP A 53 -7.61 2.97 14.11
CA ASP A 53 -7.10 3.87 15.15
C ASP A 53 -6.41 5.12 14.55
N LEU A 54 -6.30 5.17 13.21
CA LEU A 54 -5.61 6.26 12.51
C LEU A 54 -6.62 7.26 11.92
N ALA A 55 -6.31 8.53 12.08
CA ALA A 55 -6.91 9.61 11.28
C ALA A 55 -6.69 9.35 9.78
N PRO A 56 -7.31 10.12 8.87
CA PRO A 56 -6.99 10.01 7.45
C PRO A 56 -5.47 9.97 7.25
N LEU A 57 -5.03 9.03 6.43
CA LEU A 57 -3.60 8.86 6.15
C LEU A 57 -3.11 10.00 5.27
N ASP A 58 -1.91 10.50 5.53
CA ASP A 58 -1.32 11.54 4.69
C ASP A 58 -0.89 10.97 3.34
N LEU A 59 -0.36 9.75 3.35
CA LEU A 59 0.26 9.16 2.16
C LEU A 59 0.13 7.64 2.17
N THR A 60 -0.27 7.08 1.03
CA THR A 60 -0.09 5.65 0.70
C THR A 60 1.02 5.52 -0.34
N ILE A 61 1.92 4.56 -0.10
CA ILE A 61 2.92 4.13 -1.09
C ILE A 61 2.62 2.69 -1.44
N ASP A 62 2.41 2.40 -2.71
CA ASP A 62 2.00 1.06 -3.16
C ASP A 62 2.62 0.71 -4.51
N GLY A 63 2.57 -0.58 -4.88
CA GLY A 63 2.95 -1.07 -6.20
C GLY A 63 1.77 -1.14 -7.17
N ALA A 64 2.07 -1.50 -8.41
CA ALA A 64 1.08 -1.89 -9.40
C ALA A 64 1.57 -3.11 -10.20
N ASP A 65 0.62 -3.88 -10.73
CA ASP A 65 0.91 -4.98 -11.64
C ASP A 65 1.05 -4.47 -13.07
N GLU A 66 0.22 -3.49 -13.44
CA GLU A 66 0.35 -2.69 -14.66
C GLU A 66 -0.01 -1.23 -14.40
N ALA A 67 0.57 -0.33 -15.16
CA ALA A 67 0.21 1.07 -15.19
C ALA A 67 0.24 1.60 -16.63
N ASP A 68 -0.76 2.37 -17.03
CA ASP A 68 -0.76 3.06 -18.32
C ASP A 68 -0.34 4.54 -18.18
N ARG A 69 -0.20 5.23 -19.31
CA ARG A 69 0.19 6.65 -19.34
C ARG A 69 -0.87 7.60 -18.75
N LYS A 70 -2.09 7.12 -18.57
CA LYS A 70 -3.20 7.88 -17.96
C LYS A 70 -3.30 7.62 -16.46
N LEU A 71 -2.33 6.88 -15.89
CA LEU A 71 -2.30 6.46 -14.50
C LEU A 71 -3.45 5.50 -14.11
N ASN A 72 -4.05 4.81 -15.07
CA ASN A 72 -4.89 3.68 -14.75
C ASN A 72 -4.00 2.50 -14.35
N LEU A 73 -4.44 1.72 -13.37
CA LEU A 73 -3.65 0.67 -12.76
C LEU A 73 -4.39 -0.67 -12.78
N ILE A 74 -3.64 -1.75 -12.98
CA ILE A 74 -4.04 -3.08 -12.52
C ILE A 74 -3.26 -3.38 -11.26
N LYS A 75 -3.97 -3.83 -10.22
CA LYS A 75 -3.45 -4.20 -8.92
C LYS A 75 -4.08 -5.51 -8.46
N GLY A 76 -3.54 -6.07 -7.39
CA GLY A 76 -4.18 -7.19 -6.70
C GLY A 76 -3.59 -8.57 -6.98
N ALA A 77 -2.53 -8.70 -7.80
CA ALA A 77 -1.86 -9.97 -8.02
C ALA A 77 -1.32 -10.61 -6.73
N GLY A 78 -1.04 -9.80 -5.71
CA GLY A 78 -0.59 -10.24 -4.40
C GLY A 78 -1.70 -10.75 -3.47
N GLY A 79 -2.99 -10.73 -3.88
CA GLY A 79 -4.12 -11.22 -3.09
C GLY A 79 -4.53 -10.31 -1.91
N ALA A 80 -4.21 -9.02 -1.96
CA ALA A 80 -4.53 -8.08 -0.88
C ALA A 80 -5.30 -6.84 -1.38
N LEU A 81 -5.93 -6.92 -2.55
CA LEU A 81 -6.53 -5.79 -3.26
C LEU A 81 -7.55 -5.01 -2.41
N LEU A 82 -8.43 -5.70 -1.70
CA LEU A 82 -9.44 -5.04 -0.85
C LEU A 82 -8.78 -4.18 0.23
N ARG A 83 -7.80 -4.70 0.93
CA ARG A 83 -7.07 -3.98 1.97
C ARG A 83 -6.27 -2.81 1.38
N GLU A 84 -5.60 -3.03 0.26
CA GLU A 84 -4.89 -1.98 -0.48
C GLU A 84 -5.83 -0.84 -0.86
N LYS A 85 -7.01 -1.16 -1.37
CA LYS A 85 -8.01 -0.19 -1.80
C LYS A 85 -8.59 0.61 -0.62
N ILE A 86 -8.86 -0.03 0.51
CA ILE A 86 -9.31 0.64 1.73
C ILE A 86 -8.25 1.63 2.22
N VAL A 87 -6.99 1.22 2.25
CA VAL A 87 -5.87 2.07 2.68
C VAL A 87 -5.69 3.24 1.72
N ALA A 88 -5.70 3.00 0.41
CA ALA A 88 -5.58 4.05 -0.60
C ALA A 88 -6.72 5.07 -0.51
N ALA A 89 -7.98 4.60 -0.38
CA ALA A 89 -9.16 5.45 -0.25
C ALA A 89 -9.17 6.28 1.06
N SER A 90 -8.41 5.85 2.06
CA SER A 90 -8.27 6.53 3.34
C SER A 90 -7.11 7.53 3.36
N SER A 91 -6.41 7.69 2.27
CA SER A 91 -5.21 8.53 2.16
C SER A 91 -5.48 9.79 1.36
N GLN A 92 -4.86 10.89 1.78
CA GLN A 92 -4.93 12.15 1.04
C GLN A 92 -4.19 12.07 -0.30
N ARG A 93 -3.13 11.26 -0.34
CA ARG A 93 -2.28 11.09 -1.52
C ARG A 93 -1.85 9.64 -1.65
N MET A 94 -1.64 9.20 -2.89
CA MET A 94 -1.07 7.90 -3.21
C MET A 94 0.12 8.07 -4.15
N ILE A 95 1.21 7.38 -3.83
CA ILE A 95 2.38 7.22 -4.71
C ILE A 95 2.42 5.76 -5.14
N VAL A 96 2.43 5.55 -6.45
CA VAL A 96 2.62 4.23 -7.04
C VAL A 96 4.06 4.07 -7.47
N ILE A 97 4.70 3.00 -6.98
CA ILE A 97 6.07 2.63 -7.36
C ILE A 97 5.98 1.40 -8.25
N ALA A 98 6.42 1.54 -9.49
CA ALA A 98 6.47 0.45 -10.45
C ALA A 98 7.77 0.51 -11.24
N ASP A 99 8.32 -0.65 -11.58
CA ASP A 99 9.43 -0.70 -12.52
C ASP A 99 8.94 -0.52 -13.97
N ARG A 100 9.88 -0.25 -14.88
CA ARG A 100 9.56 0.05 -16.26
C ARG A 100 8.80 -1.08 -16.98
N SER A 101 8.94 -2.33 -16.55
CA SER A 101 8.27 -3.47 -17.17
C SER A 101 6.76 -3.46 -16.91
N LYS A 102 6.31 -2.73 -15.89
CA LYS A 102 4.90 -2.56 -15.52
C LYS A 102 4.20 -1.46 -16.31
N LEU A 103 4.97 -0.61 -16.99
CA LEU A 103 4.40 0.43 -17.85
C LEU A 103 3.95 -0.19 -19.16
N VAL A 104 2.66 -0.07 -19.45
CA VAL A 104 2.05 -0.64 -20.64
C VAL A 104 1.30 0.43 -21.43
N PRO A 105 1.22 0.34 -22.76
CA PRO A 105 0.43 1.28 -23.57
C PRO A 105 -1.07 1.12 -23.33
N ARG A 106 -1.52 -0.10 -22.97
CA ARG A 106 -2.89 -0.47 -22.66
C ARG A 106 -2.88 -1.55 -21.59
N LEU A 107 -3.75 -1.39 -20.58
CA LEU A 107 -3.93 -2.39 -19.53
C LEU A 107 -4.51 -3.69 -20.09
N GLY A 108 -4.20 -4.83 -19.44
CA GLY A 108 -4.76 -6.15 -19.77
C GLY A 108 -3.75 -7.15 -20.30
N ARG A 109 -2.45 -6.84 -20.26
CA ARG A 109 -1.40 -7.84 -20.46
C ARG A 109 -1.31 -8.80 -19.28
N PHE A 110 -1.57 -8.27 -18.07
CA PHE A 110 -1.69 -9.06 -16.87
C PHE A 110 -3.17 -9.43 -16.64
N PRO A 111 -3.50 -10.68 -16.23
CA PRO A 111 -4.86 -11.07 -15.91
C PRO A 111 -5.45 -10.21 -14.81
N LEU A 112 -6.72 -9.81 -14.95
CA LEU A 112 -7.42 -9.05 -13.94
C LEU A 112 -7.73 -9.94 -12.73
N SER A 113 -7.15 -9.62 -11.59
CA SER A 113 -7.47 -10.27 -10.33
C SER A 113 -8.78 -9.70 -9.75
N ILE A 114 -9.69 -10.58 -9.40
CA ILE A 114 -10.96 -10.22 -8.74
C ILE A 114 -10.92 -10.79 -7.32
N GLU A 115 -10.96 -9.90 -6.33
CA GLU A 115 -11.08 -10.31 -4.94
C GLU A 115 -12.56 -10.39 -4.57
N VAL A 116 -12.98 -11.57 -4.10
CA VAL A 116 -14.38 -11.86 -3.76
C VAL A 116 -14.48 -12.16 -2.27
N LEU A 117 -15.41 -11.48 -1.59
CA LEU A 117 -15.77 -11.83 -0.23
C LEU A 117 -16.69 -13.05 -0.24
N ALA A 118 -16.43 -14.00 0.65
CA ALA A 118 -17.27 -15.22 0.77
C ALA A 118 -18.72 -14.88 1.15
N PHE A 119 -18.92 -13.80 1.92
CA PHE A 119 -20.25 -13.30 2.28
C PHE A 119 -20.94 -12.67 1.05
N GLY A 120 -22.12 -13.13 0.73
CA GLY A 120 -22.91 -12.61 -0.41
C GLY A 120 -22.50 -13.15 -1.78
N GLN A 121 -21.64 -14.15 -1.84
CA GLN A 121 -21.12 -14.70 -3.10
C GLN A 121 -22.21 -15.36 -3.99
N LYS A 122 -23.36 -15.71 -3.41
CA LYS A 122 -24.47 -16.38 -4.11
C LYS A 122 -25.65 -15.43 -4.42
N MET A 123 -25.45 -14.13 -4.25
CA MET A 123 -26.42 -13.13 -4.70
C MET A 123 -26.06 -12.70 -6.12
#